data_08decc01ac65219dfa9f2cc43fc9b126
#
_entry.id   08decc01ac65219dfa9f2cc43fc9b126
#
_cell.length_a   1.000
_cell.length_b   1.000
_cell.length_c   1.000
_cell.angle_alpha   90.00
_cell.angle_beta   90.00
_cell.angle_gamma   90.00
#
_symmetry.space_group_name_H-M   'P 1'
#
loop_
_entity.id
_entity.type
_entity.pdbx_description
1 polymer ?
#
loop_
_entity_poly.entity_id
_entity_poly.type
_entity_poly.pdbx_seq_one_letter_code
_entity_poly.pdbx_strand_id
1 'polypeptide(L)'
;MNKGDKMDIEKEVYDYVNNVLNDIEEEFNVHILYAVETGSRGWGFSNEDSDYDVRFYYLQPLGEYLSINRIRDVIDDKDLKGREYDYPLDLSGWDITKVLNLHRKSNPNLREHLIHDMVYRGDCSFLDDLPSFDLNTLKYAYGSMTYNNYMKYIYRKSDNDFSPRVAKTYCYCIRQILAWILIDEYDDVDAPINIDELLLVFEDNGFFGDGLLSDMMECIEYYRSNCTRSISERTIRNLSEWIYKYLEIMKTLQGKQRTLPPITIYNHKFHEILQKYNPNLNIMGV
;
A
#
# COMPACT_ATOMS: atom_id res chain seq x y z
N MET A 1 8.14 -6.68 23.05
CA MET A 1 9.02 -6.51 21.89
C MET A 1 9.34 -5.03 21.76
N ASN A 2 10.60 -4.65 21.73
CA ASN A 2 10.99 -3.27 21.46
C ASN A 2 10.47 -2.93 20.04
N LYS A 3 9.74 -1.82 19.93
CA LYS A 3 9.44 -1.23 18.61
C LYS A 3 10.80 -1.02 17.95
N GLY A 4 11.07 -1.78 16.88
CA GLY A 4 12.25 -1.59 16.05
C GLY A 4 12.38 -0.14 15.63
N ASP A 5 13.58 0.29 15.34
CA ASP A 5 13.87 1.65 14.89
C ASP A 5 12.86 2.01 13.80
N LYS A 6 12.05 3.07 14.08
CA LYS A 6 11.17 3.65 13.05
C LYS A 6 12.04 3.89 11.81
N MET A 7 11.60 3.44 10.65
CA MET A 7 12.20 3.88 9.40
C MET A 7 11.96 5.39 9.28
N ASP A 8 12.98 6.18 9.63
CA ASP A 8 12.89 7.62 9.61
C ASP A 8 13.00 8.12 8.18
N ILE A 9 12.00 8.86 7.74
CA ILE A 9 12.10 9.70 6.54
C ILE A 9 13.19 10.74 6.83
N GLU A 10 14.12 10.93 5.90
CA GLU A 10 15.12 12.00 6.01
C GLU A 10 14.42 13.34 6.23
N LYS A 11 14.87 14.11 7.23
CA LYS A 11 14.19 15.34 7.62
C LYS A 11 13.99 16.32 6.46
N GLU A 12 14.97 16.44 5.59
CA GLU A 12 14.91 17.33 4.43
C GLU A 12 13.79 16.93 3.46
N VAL A 13 13.64 15.62 3.21
CA VAL A 13 12.57 15.10 2.37
C VAL A 13 11.21 15.25 3.04
N TYR A 14 11.14 14.98 4.35
CA TYR A 14 9.92 15.18 5.14
C TYR A 14 9.43 16.63 5.06
N ASP A 15 10.32 17.60 5.29
CA ASP A 15 10.00 19.03 5.25
C ASP A 15 9.61 19.44 3.82
N TYR A 16 10.31 18.94 2.80
CA TYR A 16 10.01 19.19 1.39
C TYR A 16 8.64 18.67 0.99
N VAL A 17 8.33 17.41 1.28
CA VAL A 17 7.02 16.81 0.97
C VAL A 17 5.89 17.57 1.64
N ASN A 18 6.07 18.00 2.91
CA ASN A 18 5.05 18.78 3.59
C ASN A 18 4.82 20.15 2.94
N ASN A 19 5.85 20.79 2.39
CA ASN A 19 5.70 22.04 1.62
C ASN A 19 4.90 21.78 0.34
N VAL A 20 5.22 20.71 -0.40
CA VAL A 20 4.46 20.32 -1.61
C VAL A 20 3.00 20.01 -1.27
N LEU A 21 2.73 19.35 -0.14
CA LEU A 21 1.36 19.10 0.31
C LEU A 21 0.60 20.39 0.66
N ASN A 22 1.29 21.41 1.23
CA ASN A 22 0.69 22.73 1.46
C ASN A 22 0.30 23.43 0.14
N ASP A 23 1.20 23.39 -0.85
CA ASP A 23 0.92 23.96 -2.18
C ASP A 23 -0.29 23.26 -2.84
N ILE A 24 -0.44 21.93 -2.65
CA ILE A 24 -1.58 21.18 -3.13
C ILE A 24 -2.87 21.61 -2.42
N GLU A 25 -2.84 21.80 -1.09
CA GLU A 25 -4.00 22.27 -0.34
C GLU A 25 -4.46 23.65 -0.85
N GLU A 26 -3.54 24.59 -1.10
CA GLU A 26 -3.85 25.93 -1.60
C GLU A 26 -4.39 25.89 -3.03
N GLU A 27 -3.73 25.15 -3.94
CA GLU A 27 -4.11 25.15 -5.36
C GLU A 27 -5.46 24.46 -5.59
N PHE A 28 -5.71 23.32 -4.93
CA PHE A 28 -6.95 22.56 -5.10
C PHE A 28 -8.04 22.95 -4.09
N ASN A 29 -7.74 23.90 -3.17
CA ASN A 29 -8.64 24.30 -2.10
C ASN A 29 -9.19 23.09 -1.32
N VAL A 30 -8.30 22.16 -0.94
CA VAL A 30 -8.65 20.96 -0.18
C VAL A 30 -7.96 20.99 1.18
N HIS A 31 -8.37 20.13 2.10
CA HIS A 31 -7.70 19.93 3.39
C HIS A 31 -7.15 18.51 3.50
N ILE A 32 -5.82 18.37 3.61
CA ILE A 32 -5.15 17.07 3.70
C ILE A 32 -5.18 16.56 5.14
N LEU A 33 -5.84 15.42 5.34
CA LEU A 33 -6.05 14.79 6.64
C LEU A 33 -4.88 13.87 7.03
N TYR A 34 -4.29 13.21 6.04
CA TYR A 34 -3.26 12.19 6.23
C TYR A 34 -2.39 12.11 4.98
N ALA A 35 -1.10 11.88 5.17
CA ALA A 35 -0.17 11.60 4.09
C ALA A 35 0.91 10.62 4.55
N VAL A 36 1.23 9.63 3.70
CA VAL A 36 2.07 8.48 4.02
C VAL A 36 2.96 8.10 2.85
N GLU A 37 4.18 7.65 3.14
CA GLU A 37 5.05 6.98 2.16
C GLU A 37 4.49 5.61 1.82
N THR A 38 4.62 5.20 0.58
CA THR A 38 4.22 3.88 0.10
C THR A 38 5.28 3.29 -0.84
N GLY A 39 4.89 2.38 -1.71
CA GLY A 39 5.77 1.85 -2.74
C GLY A 39 7.01 1.14 -2.19
N SER A 40 8.09 1.15 -2.95
CA SER A 40 9.28 0.38 -2.62
C SER A 40 9.98 0.83 -1.33
N ARG A 41 9.91 2.13 -1.00
CA ARG A 41 10.44 2.68 0.27
C ARG A 41 9.65 2.15 1.44
N GLY A 42 8.36 2.32 1.41
CA GLY A 42 7.45 1.82 2.43
C GLY A 42 7.47 0.31 2.59
N TRP A 43 7.72 -0.43 1.53
CA TRP A 43 7.79 -1.90 1.57
C TRP A 43 9.18 -2.45 1.89
N GLY A 44 10.19 -1.60 2.08
CA GLY A 44 11.51 -1.98 2.55
C GLY A 44 12.49 -2.49 1.49
N PHE A 45 12.20 -2.37 0.19
CA PHE A 45 13.13 -2.78 -0.87
C PHE A 45 13.44 -1.67 -1.89
N SER A 46 13.46 -0.41 -1.44
CA SER A 46 13.92 0.70 -2.28
C SER A 46 15.41 0.60 -2.64
N ASN A 47 15.79 1.26 -3.70
CA ASN A 47 17.17 1.51 -4.11
C ASN A 47 17.37 3.01 -4.37
N GLU A 48 18.56 3.42 -4.82
CA GLU A 48 18.91 4.83 -5.06
C GLU A 48 18.01 5.50 -6.10
N ASP A 49 17.51 4.74 -7.09
CA ASP A 49 16.65 5.26 -8.16
C ASP A 49 15.16 5.20 -7.82
N SER A 50 14.80 4.82 -6.58
CA SER A 50 13.40 4.70 -6.16
C SER A 50 12.78 6.07 -5.91
N ASP A 51 11.58 6.31 -6.48
CA ASP A 51 10.78 7.47 -6.21
C ASP A 51 10.28 7.49 -4.74
N TYR A 52 9.86 8.66 -4.28
CA TYR A 52 9.05 8.80 -3.07
C TYR A 52 7.57 8.70 -3.47
N ASP A 53 6.93 7.61 -3.06
CA ASP A 53 5.55 7.28 -3.40
C ASP A 53 4.60 7.85 -2.35
N VAL A 54 4.28 9.14 -2.40
CA VAL A 54 3.44 9.82 -1.41
C VAL A 54 1.96 9.64 -1.73
N ARG A 55 1.22 9.05 -0.80
CA ARG A 55 -0.25 8.93 -0.88
C ARG A 55 -0.87 9.80 0.19
N PHE A 56 -1.89 10.61 -0.17
CA PHE A 56 -2.54 11.50 0.78
C PHE A 56 -4.07 11.44 0.68
N TYR A 57 -4.74 11.71 1.80
CA TYR A 57 -6.19 11.72 1.89
C TYR A 57 -6.67 13.13 2.22
N TYR A 58 -7.65 13.59 1.48
CA TYR A 58 -8.10 14.96 1.56
C TYR A 58 -9.62 15.09 1.67
N LEU A 59 -10.03 16.21 2.22
CA LEU A 59 -11.40 16.66 2.34
C LEU A 59 -11.62 17.84 1.38
N GLN A 60 -12.64 17.76 0.55
CA GLN A 60 -13.10 18.86 -0.28
C GLN A 60 -13.86 19.90 0.57
N PRO A 61 -14.00 21.15 0.10
CA PRO A 61 -14.95 22.08 0.66
C PRO A 61 -16.38 21.50 0.66
N LEU A 62 -17.15 21.77 1.71
CA LEU A 62 -18.50 21.24 1.85
C LEU A 62 -19.39 21.49 0.62
N GLY A 63 -19.27 22.66 0.00
CA GLY A 63 -20.05 23.01 -1.19
C GLY A 63 -19.85 22.05 -2.36
N GLU A 64 -18.64 21.46 -2.46
CA GLU A 64 -18.32 20.51 -3.50
C GLU A 64 -19.09 19.19 -3.30
N TYR A 65 -19.22 18.69 -2.06
CA TYR A 65 -20.01 17.48 -1.76
C TYR A 65 -21.51 17.69 -1.98
N LEU A 66 -21.98 18.93 -1.96
CA LEU A 66 -23.38 19.29 -2.18
C LEU A 66 -23.67 19.70 -3.64
N SER A 67 -22.65 19.66 -4.52
CA SER A 67 -22.79 19.95 -5.95
C SER A 67 -23.56 18.85 -6.67
N ILE A 68 -24.38 19.23 -7.67
CA ILE A 68 -25.01 18.27 -8.59
C ILE A 68 -24.01 17.60 -9.52
N ASN A 69 -22.88 18.21 -9.75
CA ASN A 69 -21.79 17.60 -10.53
C ASN A 69 -20.97 16.71 -9.60
N ARG A 70 -20.71 15.49 -10.05
CA ARG A 70 -19.75 14.63 -9.33
C ARG A 70 -18.36 15.22 -9.41
N ILE A 71 -17.76 15.41 -8.24
CA ILE A 71 -16.37 15.81 -8.13
C ILE A 71 -15.47 14.60 -8.44
N ARG A 72 -14.32 14.87 -9.00
CA ARG A 72 -13.27 13.87 -9.13
C ARG A 72 -12.72 13.55 -7.72
N ASP A 73 -12.64 12.27 -7.40
CA ASP A 73 -12.25 11.76 -6.09
C ASP A 73 -10.76 11.42 -5.97
N VAL A 74 -9.95 11.92 -6.92
CA VAL A 74 -8.49 11.72 -6.99
C VAL A 74 -7.82 12.99 -7.46
N ILE A 75 -6.69 13.33 -6.84
CA ILE A 75 -5.68 14.26 -7.34
C ILE A 75 -4.46 13.40 -7.71
N ASP A 76 -4.06 13.37 -8.98
CA ASP A 76 -2.97 12.54 -9.48
C ASP A 76 -2.08 13.30 -10.50
N ASP A 77 -1.15 12.61 -11.13
CA ASP A 77 -0.21 13.16 -12.13
C ASP A 77 -0.87 13.99 -13.23
N LYS A 78 -2.15 13.75 -13.54
CA LYS A 78 -2.85 14.53 -14.57
C LYS A 78 -3.16 15.94 -14.09
N ASP A 79 -3.47 16.05 -12.79
CA ASP A 79 -3.77 17.33 -12.14
C ASP A 79 -2.49 18.08 -11.79
N LEU A 80 -1.42 17.34 -11.45
CA LEU A 80 -0.11 17.84 -11.04
C LEU A 80 0.86 18.02 -12.22
N LYS A 81 0.35 17.83 -13.45
CA LYS A 81 1.18 17.87 -14.67
C LYS A 81 1.92 19.20 -14.84
N GLY A 82 3.22 19.11 -15.07
CA GLY A 82 4.10 20.25 -15.31
C GLY A 82 4.72 20.83 -14.05
N ARG A 83 4.50 20.23 -12.90
CA ARG A 83 5.26 20.52 -11.69
C ARG A 83 6.65 19.88 -11.79
N GLU A 84 7.63 20.61 -11.36
CA GLU A 84 9.00 20.13 -11.18
C GLU A 84 9.27 19.98 -9.69
N TYR A 85 9.86 18.86 -9.31
CA TYR A 85 10.18 18.54 -7.92
C TYR A 85 11.69 18.37 -7.75
N ASP A 86 12.20 18.81 -6.62
CA ASP A 86 13.63 18.64 -6.27
C ASP A 86 13.98 17.17 -5.98
N TYR A 87 12.99 16.40 -5.58
CA TYR A 87 13.08 14.95 -5.38
C TYR A 87 12.15 14.21 -6.34
N PRO A 88 12.46 12.95 -6.73
CA PRO A 88 11.56 12.15 -7.55
C PRO A 88 10.31 11.76 -6.75
N LEU A 89 9.22 12.55 -6.88
CA LEU A 89 7.95 12.35 -6.20
C LEU A 89 6.90 11.74 -7.13
N ASP A 90 6.23 10.69 -6.67
CA ASP A 90 4.97 10.18 -7.21
C ASP A 90 3.85 10.46 -6.20
N LEU A 91 3.00 11.45 -6.52
CA LEU A 91 1.96 11.96 -5.63
C LEU A 91 0.57 11.51 -6.10
N SER A 92 -0.21 10.92 -5.19
CA SER A 92 -1.62 10.63 -5.47
C SER A 92 -2.48 10.84 -4.24
N GLY A 93 -3.47 11.71 -4.35
CA GLY A 93 -4.45 12.02 -3.32
C GLY A 93 -5.79 11.34 -3.56
N TRP A 94 -6.44 10.89 -2.50
CA TRP A 94 -7.79 10.33 -2.52
C TRP A 94 -8.72 11.16 -1.65
N ASP A 95 -9.84 11.54 -2.24
CA ASP A 95 -10.94 12.16 -1.48
C ASP A 95 -11.44 11.21 -0.38
N ILE A 96 -11.86 11.77 0.74
CA ILE A 96 -12.33 11.00 1.90
C ILE A 96 -13.50 10.06 1.54
N THR A 97 -14.36 10.43 0.62
CA THR A 97 -15.45 9.55 0.16
C THR A 97 -14.93 8.31 -0.56
N LYS A 98 -13.85 8.46 -1.32
CA LYS A 98 -13.14 7.35 -1.93
C LYS A 98 -12.45 6.48 -0.88
N VAL A 99 -11.77 7.08 0.09
CA VAL A 99 -11.10 6.37 1.20
C VAL A 99 -12.12 5.50 1.96
N LEU A 100 -13.26 6.08 2.36
CA LEU A 100 -14.34 5.36 3.04
C LEU A 100 -14.92 4.21 2.19
N ASN A 101 -15.08 4.42 0.89
CA ASN A 101 -15.54 3.37 -0.03
C ASN A 101 -14.50 2.26 -0.22
N LEU A 102 -13.21 2.59 -0.25
CA LEU A 102 -12.13 1.60 -0.33
C LEU A 102 -12.03 0.80 0.98
N HIS A 103 -12.18 1.47 2.13
CA HIS A 103 -12.24 0.81 3.44
C HIS A 103 -13.40 -0.19 3.49
N ARG A 104 -14.61 0.25 3.15
CA ARG A 104 -15.80 -0.61 3.08
C ARG A 104 -15.59 -1.83 2.20
N LYS A 105 -14.75 -1.70 1.19
CA LYS A 105 -14.41 -2.76 0.25
C LYS A 105 -13.19 -3.58 0.67
N SER A 106 -12.63 -3.34 1.82
CA SER A 106 -11.40 -3.99 2.30
C SER A 106 -10.29 -3.97 1.25
N ASN A 107 -10.01 -2.76 0.74
CA ASN A 107 -8.98 -2.57 -0.27
C ASN A 107 -7.58 -2.79 0.34
N PRO A 108 -6.72 -3.66 -0.22
CA PRO A 108 -5.42 -3.97 0.37
C PRO A 108 -4.47 -2.76 0.35
N ASN A 109 -4.48 -1.93 -0.69
CA ASN A 109 -3.60 -0.76 -0.73
C ASN A 109 -3.98 0.24 0.37
N LEU A 110 -5.29 0.47 0.60
CA LEU A 110 -5.72 1.30 1.71
C LEU A 110 -5.28 0.73 3.05
N ARG A 111 -5.48 -0.59 3.26
CA ARG A 111 -5.02 -1.25 4.50
C ARG A 111 -3.51 -1.00 4.71
N GLU A 112 -2.69 -1.17 3.67
CA GLU A 112 -1.25 -0.95 3.74
C GLU A 112 -0.90 0.49 4.11
N HIS A 113 -1.61 1.48 3.55
CA HIS A 113 -1.40 2.89 3.90
C HIS A 113 -1.71 3.20 5.37
N LEU A 114 -2.70 2.51 5.97
CA LEU A 114 -3.15 2.79 7.35
C LEU A 114 -2.24 2.20 8.42
N ILE A 115 -1.49 1.14 8.10
CA ILE A 115 -0.58 0.48 9.05
C ILE A 115 0.89 0.90 8.89
N HIS A 116 1.15 1.86 8.00
CA HIS A 116 2.51 2.29 7.68
C HIS A 116 3.06 3.27 8.70
N ASP A 117 4.35 3.13 9.05
CA ASP A 117 5.02 3.99 10.03
C ASP A 117 5.65 5.26 9.42
N MET A 118 5.88 5.28 8.09
CA MET A 118 6.48 6.43 7.40
C MET A 118 5.42 7.49 7.06
N VAL A 119 4.94 8.22 8.05
CA VAL A 119 3.87 9.21 7.93
C VAL A 119 4.45 10.61 7.76
N TYR A 120 4.02 11.32 6.72
CA TYR A 120 4.38 12.72 6.45
C TYR A 120 3.45 13.71 7.17
N ARG A 121 2.17 13.40 7.27
CA ARG A 121 1.18 14.32 7.86
C ARG A 121 0.01 13.59 8.50
N GLY A 122 -0.45 14.11 9.63
CA GLY A 122 -1.67 13.67 10.30
C GLY A 122 -1.60 12.25 10.86
N ASP A 123 -2.77 11.69 11.08
CA ASP A 123 -2.98 10.31 11.51
C ASP A 123 -4.27 9.77 10.89
N CYS A 124 -4.51 8.48 11.01
CA CYS A 124 -5.69 7.82 10.46
C CYS A 124 -6.83 7.62 11.48
N SER A 125 -6.79 8.29 12.63
CA SER A 125 -7.81 8.17 13.70
C SER A 125 -9.23 8.54 13.25
N PHE A 126 -9.35 9.29 12.16
CA PHE A 126 -10.66 9.58 11.56
C PHE A 126 -11.36 8.34 10.96
N LEU A 127 -10.67 7.21 10.87
CA LEU A 127 -11.24 5.91 10.44
C LEU A 127 -11.48 4.96 11.61
N ASP A 128 -11.12 5.35 12.84
CA ASP A 128 -11.41 4.56 14.03
C ASP A 128 -12.92 4.25 14.11
N ASP A 129 -13.27 3.16 14.78
CA ASP A 129 -14.64 2.64 14.93
C ASP A 129 -15.29 2.11 13.65
N LEU A 130 -14.58 2.12 12.50
CA LEU A 130 -15.05 1.41 11.33
C LEU A 130 -14.85 -0.12 11.48
N PRO A 131 -15.71 -0.94 10.84
CA PRO A 131 -15.53 -2.38 10.85
C PRO A 131 -14.15 -2.80 10.33
N SER A 132 -13.55 -3.84 10.93
CA SER A 132 -12.28 -4.37 10.45
C SER A 132 -12.33 -4.81 8.98
N PHE A 133 -11.19 -4.85 8.33
CA PHE A 133 -11.06 -5.35 6.97
C PHE A 133 -11.49 -6.83 6.89
N ASP A 134 -12.21 -7.19 5.83
CA ASP A 134 -12.61 -8.57 5.57
C ASP A 134 -11.43 -9.39 5.07
N LEU A 135 -11.01 -10.37 5.88
CA LEU A 135 -9.83 -11.20 5.61
C LEU A 135 -9.92 -11.97 4.29
N ASN A 136 -11.11 -12.51 3.95
CA ASN A 136 -11.28 -13.24 2.70
C ASN A 136 -11.10 -12.33 1.48
N THR A 137 -11.55 -11.08 1.60
CA THR A 137 -11.35 -10.08 0.55
C THR A 137 -9.87 -9.73 0.41
N LEU A 138 -9.16 -9.53 1.53
CA LEU A 138 -7.72 -9.26 1.50
C LEU A 138 -6.96 -10.44 0.88
N LYS A 139 -7.24 -11.67 1.29
CA LYS A 139 -6.64 -12.88 0.70
C LYS A 139 -6.85 -12.96 -0.81
N TYR A 140 -8.07 -12.76 -1.27
CA TYR A 140 -8.37 -12.75 -2.70
C TYR A 140 -7.62 -11.63 -3.44
N ALA A 141 -7.55 -10.45 -2.86
CA ALA A 141 -6.89 -9.30 -3.48
C ALA A 141 -5.37 -9.51 -3.58
N TYR A 142 -4.71 -9.96 -2.51
CA TYR A 142 -3.28 -10.29 -2.55
C TYR A 142 -2.97 -11.40 -3.57
N GLY A 143 -3.78 -12.45 -3.60
CA GLY A 143 -3.64 -13.51 -4.61
C GLY A 143 -3.78 -12.99 -6.04
N SER A 144 -4.77 -12.13 -6.31
CA SER A 144 -4.97 -11.49 -7.62
C SER A 144 -3.80 -10.57 -8.00
N MET A 145 -3.28 -9.77 -7.07
CA MET A 145 -2.13 -8.90 -7.30
C MET A 145 -0.89 -9.71 -7.64
N THR A 146 -0.60 -10.75 -6.86
CA THR A 146 0.52 -11.68 -7.11
C THR A 146 0.40 -12.35 -8.48
N TYR A 147 -0.78 -12.88 -8.80
CA TYR A 147 -1.04 -13.53 -10.09
C TYR A 147 -0.80 -12.57 -11.27
N ASN A 148 -1.33 -11.35 -11.20
CA ASN A 148 -1.17 -10.35 -12.25
C ASN A 148 0.29 -9.95 -12.44
N ASN A 149 1.03 -9.74 -11.35
CA ASN A 149 2.45 -9.42 -11.37
C ASN A 149 3.26 -10.57 -11.99
N TYR A 150 3.04 -11.80 -11.51
CA TYR A 150 3.72 -13.00 -12.00
C TYR A 150 3.48 -13.22 -13.49
N MET A 151 2.21 -13.23 -13.93
CA MET A 151 1.86 -13.49 -15.32
C MET A 151 2.35 -12.42 -16.28
N LYS A 152 2.37 -11.16 -15.86
CA LYS A 152 2.76 -10.04 -16.73
C LYS A 152 4.27 -9.88 -16.87
N TYR A 153 5.00 -10.10 -15.80
CA TYR A 153 6.41 -9.70 -15.73
C TYR A 153 7.40 -10.87 -15.52
N ILE A 154 6.95 -12.02 -15.02
CA ILE A 154 7.78 -13.18 -14.78
C ILE A 154 7.49 -14.29 -15.79
N TYR A 155 6.27 -14.82 -15.81
CA TYR A 155 5.92 -16.01 -16.61
C TYR A 155 6.15 -15.86 -18.11
N ARG A 156 6.00 -14.67 -18.67
CA ARG A 156 6.10 -14.42 -20.12
C ARG A 156 7.53 -14.06 -20.58
N LYS A 157 8.50 -14.03 -19.69
CA LYS A 157 9.88 -13.68 -20.04
C LYS A 157 10.73 -14.90 -20.28
N SER A 158 11.71 -14.79 -21.19
CA SER A 158 12.71 -15.82 -21.40
C SER A 158 13.68 -15.81 -20.20
N ASP A 159 14.19 -16.99 -19.82
CA ASP A 159 15.06 -17.23 -18.67
C ASP A 159 16.34 -16.34 -18.63
N ASN A 160 16.68 -15.66 -19.72
CA ASN A 160 17.88 -14.84 -19.86
C ASN A 160 17.69 -13.34 -19.56
N ASP A 161 16.47 -12.88 -19.19
CA ASP A 161 16.20 -11.44 -18.99
C ASP A 161 15.77 -11.14 -17.54
N PHE A 162 16.70 -11.29 -16.59
CA PHE A 162 16.48 -10.87 -15.20
C PHE A 162 16.75 -9.37 -15.03
N SER A 163 15.92 -8.55 -15.67
CA SER A 163 16.01 -7.09 -15.61
C SER A 163 15.62 -6.53 -14.23
N PRO A 164 15.99 -5.27 -13.89
CA PRO A 164 15.57 -4.62 -12.64
C PRO A 164 14.07 -4.67 -12.42
N ARG A 165 13.27 -4.53 -13.47
CA ARG A 165 11.81 -4.62 -13.41
C ARG A 165 11.33 -6.02 -13.00
N VAL A 166 12.00 -7.06 -13.49
CA VAL A 166 11.69 -8.45 -13.13
C VAL A 166 12.04 -8.66 -11.66
N ALA A 167 13.24 -8.25 -11.22
CA ALA A 167 13.68 -8.35 -9.84
C ALA A 167 12.70 -7.64 -8.89
N LYS A 168 12.30 -6.40 -9.21
CA LYS A 168 11.27 -5.66 -8.46
C LYS A 168 9.97 -6.45 -8.36
N THR A 169 9.58 -7.14 -9.44
CA THR A 169 8.35 -7.94 -9.44
C THR A 169 8.46 -9.18 -8.54
N TYR A 170 9.64 -9.81 -8.45
CA TYR A 170 9.86 -10.88 -7.48
C TYR A 170 9.70 -10.37 -6.05
N CYS A 171 10.27 -9.21 -5.70
CA CYS A 171 10.08 -8.59 -4.39
C CYS A 171 8.60 -8.35 -4.08
N TYR A 172 7.82 -7.86 -5.06
CA TYR A 172 6.37 -7.72 -4.91
C TYR A 172 5.67 -9.05 -4.64
N CYS A 173 5.98 -10.08 -5.43
CA CYS A 173 5.35 -11.40 -5.26
C CYS A 173 5.70 -12.01 -3.90
N ILE A 174 6.98 -11.95 -3.48
CA ILE A 174 7.43 -12.45 -2.18
C ILE A 174 6.64 -11.77 -1.06
N ARG A 175 6.65 -10.44 -1.02
CA ARG A 175 5.95 -9.66 0.01
C ARG A 175 4.46 -9.98 0.07
N GLN A 176 3.81 -10.01 -1.09
CA GLN A 176 2.38 -10.27 -1.19
C GLN A 176 2.00 -11.70 -0.74
N ILE A 177 2.82 -12.68 -1.05
CA ILE A 177 2.61 -14.07 -0.61
C ILE A 177 2.82 -14.18 0.89
N LEU A 178 3.88 -13.59 1.44
CA LEU A 178 4.15 -13.63 2.89
C LEU A 178 3.00 -12.95 3.67
N ALA A 179 2.57 -11.76 3.26
CA ALA A 179 1.41 -11.10 3.87
C ALA A 179 0.14 -11.96 3.75
N TRP A 180 -0.08 -12.59 2.59
CA TRP A 180 -1.21 -13.49 2.37
C TRP A 180 -1.18 -14.67 3.35
N ILE A 181 -0.01 -15.30 3.57
CA ILE A 181 0.14 -16.44 4.50
C ILE A 181 -0.22 -16.00 5.93
N LEU A 182 0.25 -14.83 6.39
CA LEU A 182 -0.08 -14.33 7.73
C LEU A 182 -1.59 -14.11 7.88
N ILE A 183 -2.23 -13.54 6.87
CA ILE A 183 -3.69 -13.32 6.86
C ILE A 183 -4.44 -14.66 6.83
N ASP A 184 -3.93 -15.67 6.13
CA ASP A 184 -4.60 -16.98 5.97
C ASP A 184 -4.44 -17.89 7.19
N GLU A 185 -3.23 -17.95 7.75
CA GLU A 185 -2.90 -18.89 8.83
C GLU A 185 -3.18 -18.32 10.23
N TYR A 186 -3.05 -17.00 10.40
CA TYR A 186 -3.11 -16.33 11.71
C TYR A 186 -4.30 -15.37 11.85
N ASP A 187 -5.15 -15.23 10.82
CA ASP A 187 -6.23 -14.25 10.77
C ASP A 187 -5.76 -12.81 11.09
N ASP A 188 -4.50 -12.52 10.73
CA ASP A 188 -3.84 -11.26 11.07
C ASP A 188 -4.14 -10.17 10.03
N VAL A 189 -5.09 -9.30 10.36
CA VAL A 189 -5.44 -8.13 9.54
C VAL A 189 -4.33 -7.08 9.54
N ASP A 190 -3.48 -7.06 10.55
CA ASP A 190 -2.39 -6.10 10.74
C ASP A 190 -1.02 -6.66 10.33
N ALA A 191 -1.01 -7.78 9.58
CA ALA A 191 0.22 -8.36 9.05
C ALA A 191 1.16 -7.28 8.48
N PRO A 192 2.48 -7.32 8.80
CA PRO A 192 3.44 -6.33 8.33
C PRO A 192 3.43 -6.14 6.82
N ILE A 193 3.81 -4.95 6.38
CA ILE A 193 3.94 -4.62 4.94
C ILE A 193 5.38 -4.52 4.50
N ASN A 194 6.29 -4.25 5.43
CA ASN A 194 7.72 -4.21 5.18
C ASN A 194 8.26 -5.62 4.98
N ILE A 195 9.09 -5.81 3.95
CA ILE A 195 9.58 -7.15 3.57
C ILE A 195 10.53 -7.73 4.61
N ASP A 196 11.34 -6.90 5.28
CA ASP A 196 12.27 -7.39 6.31
C ASP A 196 11.52 -7.85 7.56
N GLU A 197 10.46 -7.10 7.96
CA GLU A 197 9.59 -7.50 9.07
C GLU A 197 8.86 -8.81 8.75
N LEU A 198 8.35 -8.96 7.53
CA LEU A 198 7.72 -10.20 7.08
C LEU A 198 8.71 -11.36 7.14
N LEU A 199 9.92 -11.21 6.60
CA LEU A 199 10.93 -12.25 6.63
C LEU A 199 11.31 -12.65 8.07
N LEU A 200 11.45 -11.68 8.97
CA LEU A 200 11.76 -11.92 10.39
C LEU A 200 10.66 -12.74 11.08
N VAL A 201 9.38 -12.39 10.87
CA VAL A 201 8.25 -13.15 11.45
C VAL A 201 8.30 -14.62 11.01
N PHE A 202 8.63 -14.89 9.75
CA PHE A 202 8.68 -16.25 9.23
C PHE A 202 9.95 -17.01 9.62
N GLU A 203 11.08 -16.32 9.79
CA GLU A 203 12.32 -16.90 10.28
C GLU A 203 12.16 -17.37 11.73
N ASP A 204 11.61 -16.52 12.60
CA ASP A 204 11.38 -16.82 14.02
C ASP A 204 10.44 -18.04 14.21
N ASN A 205 9.50 -18.24 13.30
CA ASN A 205 8.56 -19.36 13.31
C ASN A 205 9.09 -20.61 12.60
N GLY A 206 10.31 -20.60 12.06
CA GLY A 206 10.90 -21.75 11.36
C GLY A 206 10.15 -22.17 10.09
N PHE A 207 9.45 -21.24 9.45
CA PHE A 207 8.61 -21.47 8.28
C PHE A 207 9.42 -21.83 7.02
N PHE A 208 10.60 -21.22 6.88
CA PHE A 208 11.42 -21.41 5.71
C PHE A 208 12.18 -22.73 5.77
N GLY A 209 11.98 -23.59 4.75
CA GLY A 209 12.86 -24.73 4.51
C GLY A 209 14.27 -24.30 4.12
N ASP A 210 15.21 -25.24 4.14
CA ASP A 210 16.63 -25.01 3.85
C ASP A 210 16.82 -24.23 2.54
N GLY A 211 17.36 -23.01 2.66
CA GLY A 211 17.79 -22.18 1.53
C GLY A 211 16.74 -21.22 0.97
N LEU A 212 15.43 -21.36 1.26
CA LEU A 212 14.42 -20.46 0.69
C LEU A 212 14.56 -19.01 1.20
N LEU A 213 14.80 -18.81 2.49
CA LEU A 213 15.06 -17.49 3.06
C LEU A 213 16.29 -16.85 2.39
N SER A 214 17.37 -17.63 2.21
CA SER A 214 18.56 -17.15 1.52
C SER A 214 18.28 -16.74 0.08
N ASP A 215 17.45 -17.51 -0.64
CA ASP A 215 17.06 -17.18 -2.02
C ASP A 215 16.23 -15.88 -2.07
N MET A 216 15.32 -15.66 -1.09
CA MET A 216 14.55 -14.41 -0.99
C MET A 216 15.46 -13.22 -0.69
N MET A 217 16.37 -13.35 0.27
CA MET A 217 17.32 -12.29 0.63
C MET A 217 18.24 -11.96 -0.53
N GLU A 218 18.76 -12.96 -1.27
CA GLU A 218 19.61 -12.74 -2.46
C GLU A 218 18.85 -11.91 -3.51
N CYS A 219 17.57 -12.20 -3.77
CA CYS A 219 16.76 -11.47 -4.74
C CYS A 219 16.49 -10.03 -4.28
N ILE A 220 16.16 -9.83 -3.02
CA ILE A 220 15.89 -8.51 -2.44
C ILE A 220 17.16 -7.64 -2.49
N GLU A 221 18.29 -8.18 -2.05
CA GLU A 221 19.57 -7.49 -2.07
C GLU A 221 20.07 -7.20 -3.49
N TYR A 222 19.81 -8.10 -4.44
CA TYR A 222 20.05 -7.84 -5.85
C TYR A 222 19.31 -6.57 -6.31
N TYR A 223 18.03 -6.44 -5.98
CA TYR A 223 17.25 -5.26 -6.37
C TYR A 223 17.67 -4.00 -5.58
N ARG A 224 17.90 -4.10 -4.27
CA ARG A 224 18.38 -2.99 -3.43
C ARG A 224 19.72 -2.42 -3.90
N SER A 225 20.60 -3.27 -4.40
CA SER A 225 21.90 -2.86 -4.96
C SER A 225 21.80 -2.26 -6.37
N ASN A 226 20.61 -1.87 -6.81
CA ASN A 226 20.33 -1.42 -8.17
C ASN A 226 20.79 -2.42 -9.24
N CYS A 227 20.65 -3.72 -8.93
CA CYS A 227 21.04 -4.85 -9.78
C CYS A 227 22.54 -4.89 -10.14
N THR A 228 23.38 -4.28 -9.33
CA THR A 228 24.85 -4.33 -9.51
C THR A 228 25.49 -5.60 -8.97
N ARG A 229 24.82 -6.32 -8.07
CA ARG A 229 25.23 -7.65 -7.59
C ARG A 229 24.82 -8.73 -8.60
N SER A 230 25.32 -9.94 -8.43
CA SER A 230 24.87 -11.11 -9.18
C SER A 230 23.74 -11.82 -8.43
N ILE A 231 22.83 -12.45 -9.17
CA ILE A 231 21.85 -13.38 -8.65
C ILE A 231 22.00 -14.73 -9.34
N SER A 232 21.88 -15.83 -8.62
CA SER A 232 22.08 -17.15 -9.18
C SER A 232 20.84 -17.63 -9.96
N GLU A 233 21.06 -18.38 -11.06
CA GLU A 233 19.96 -19.04 -11.79
C GLU A 233 19.17 -20.01 -10.88
N ARG A 234 19.84 -20.61 -9.92
CA ARG A 234 19.21 -21.49 -8.93
C ARG A 234 18.19 -20.70 -8.10
N THR A 235 18.58 -19.55 -7.58
CA THR A 235 17.69 -18.66 -6.79
C THR A 235 16.47 -18.26 -7.59
N ILE A 236 16.65 -17.81 -8.84
CA ILE A 236 15.54 -17.44 -9.71
C ILE A 236 14.57 -18.59 -9.91
N ARG A 237 15.09 -19.80 -10.14
CA ARG A 237 14.25 -21.00 -10.31
C ARG A 237 13.50 -21.37 -9.04
N ASN A 238 14.18 -21.43 -7.89
CA ASN A 238 13.58 -21.75 -6.61
C ASN A 238 12.44 -20.78 -6.24
N LEU A 239 12.67 -19.47 -6.43
CA LEU A 239 11.67 -18.45 -6.19
C LEU A 239 10.48 -18.55 -7.16
N SER A 240 10.74 -18.84 -8.44
CA SER A 240 9.69 -19.05 -9.43
C SER A 240 8.80 -20.25 -9.06
N GLU A 241 9.39 -21.36 -8.66
CA GLU A 241 8.67 -22.57 -8.22
C GLU A 241 7.84 -22.29 -6.96
N TRP A 242 8.44 -21.59 -5.99
CA TRP A 242 7.76 -21.20 -4.76
C TRP A 242 6.55 -20.28 -5.03
N ILE A 243 6.74 -19.21 -5.83
CA ILE A 243 5.66 -18.29 -6.21
C ILE A 243 4.54 -19.07 -6.93
N TYR A 244 4.91 -19.91 -7.90
CA TYR A 244 3.93 -20.70 -8.65
C TYR A 244 3.12 -21.64 -7.73
N LYS A 245 3.77 -22.30 -6.77
CA LYS A 245 3.10 -23.14 -5.77
C LYS A 245 2.03 -22.37 -5.01
N TYR A 246 2.37 -21.17 -4.51
CA TYR A 246 1.39 -20.35 -3.78
C TYR A 246 0.28 -19.80 -4.67
N LEU A 247 0.55 -19.47 -5.93
CA LEU A 247 -0.48 -19.10 -6.88
C LEU A 247 -1.51 -20.24 -7.10
N GLU A 248 -1.06 -21.49 -7.15
CA GLU A 248 -1.98 -22.64 -7.26
C GLU A 248 -2.85 -22.80 -5.98
N ILE A 249 -2.28 -22.57 -4.80
CA ILE A 249 -3.03 -22.56 -3.53
C ILE A 249 -4.07 -21.42 -3.53
N MET A 250 -3.66 -20.21 -3.89
CA MET A 250 -4.52 -19.02 -3.92
C MET A 250 -5.69 -19.16 -4.90
N LYS A 251 -5.53 -19.90 -5.99
CA LYS A 251 -6.62 -20.17 -6.95
C LYS A 251 -7.79 -20.92 -6.34
N THR A 252 -7.55 -21.72 -5.30
CA THR A 252 -8.61 -22.51 -4.64
C THR A 252 -9.55 -21.65 -3.81
N LEU A 253 -9.17 -20.40 -3.51
CA LEU A 253 -9.95 -19.46 -2.68
C LEU A 253 -11.05 -18.72 -3.46
N GLN A 254 -11.43 -19.20 -4.64
CA GLN A 254 -12.43 -18.54 -5.48
C GLN A 254 -13.79 -18.39 -4.79
N GLY A 255 -14.25 -17.15 -4.73
CA GLY A 255 -15.68 -16.85 -4.87
C GLY A 255 -16.56 -17.00 -3.64
N LYS A 256 -16.09 -16.76 -2.40
CA LYS A 256 -17.07 -16.48 -1.33
C LYS A 256 -17.78 -15.16 -1.64
N GLN A 257 -19.13 -15.22 -1.69
CA GLN A 257 -19.94 -14.04 -1.90
C GLN A 257 -19.64 -13.02 -0.81
N ARG A 258 -19.16 -11.84 -1.24
CA ARG A 258 -18.72 -10.78 -0.35
C ARG A 258 -19.93 -10.04 0.23
N THR A 259 -20.07 -10.02 1.54
CA THR A 259 -21.04 -9.17 2.21
C THR A 259 -20.35 -7.88 2.64
N LEU A 260 -20.71 -6.75 2.01
CA LEU A 260 -20.17 -5.46 2.39
C LEU A 260 -20.82 -4.98 3.68
N PRO A 261 -20.06 -4.32 4.58
CA PRO A 261 -20.66 -3.65 5.74
C PRO A 261 -21.74 -2.63 5.31
N PRO A 262 -22.76 -2.35 6.14
CA PRO A 262 -23.81 -1.40 5.84
C PRO A 262 -23.24 -0.02 5.48
N ILE A 263 -23.72 0.57 4.39
CA ILE A 263 -23.27 1.90 3.93
C ILE A 263 -23.57 2.99 4.95
N THR A 264 -24.60 2.78 5.79
CA THR A 264 -25.00 3.73 6.83
C THR A 264 -23.90 4.00 7.86
N ILE A 265 -23.07 3.00 8.18
CA ILE A 265 -21.91 3.17 9.08
C ILE A 265 -20.94 4.17 8.48
N TYR A 266 -20.64 4.02 7.18
CA TYR A 266 -19.71 4.89 6.47
C TYR A 266 -20.26 6.29 6.22
N ASN A 267 -21.57 6.41 5.97
CA ASN A 267 -22.22 7.71 5.88
C ASN A 267 -22.15 8.45 7.22
N HIS A 268 -22.38 7.73 8.34
CA HIS A 268 -22.25 8.33 9.67
C HIS A 268 -20.82 8.83 9.91
N LYS A 269 -19.83 7.99 9.64
CA LYS A 269 -18.41 8.37 9.76
C LYS A 269 -18.05 9.58 8.87
N PHE A 270 -18.55 9.62 7.65
CA PHE A 270 -18.37 10.77 6.76
C PHE A 270 -18.97 12.06 7.34
N HIS A 271 -20.18 11.98 7.94
CA HIS A 271 -20.80 13.13 8.60
C HIS A 271 -19.99 13.59 9.82
N GLU A 272 -19.45 12.67 10.63
CA GLU A 272 -18.56 13.02 11.75
C GLU A 272 -17.32 13.79 11.27
N ILE A 273 -16.67 13.29 10.19
CA ILE A 273 -15.51 13.96 9.60
C ILE A 273 -15.90 15.36 9.10
N LEU A 274 -16.99 15.47 8.34
CA LEU A 274 -17.48 16.78 7.85
C LEU A 274 -17.75 17.76 8.99
N GLN A 275 -18.37 17.30 10.07
CA GLN A 275 -18.71 18.13 11.23
C GLN A 275 -17.45 18.59 11.98
N LYS A 276 -16.44 17.71 12.12
CA LYS A 276 -15.15 18.04 12.77
C LYS A 276 -14.46 19.22 12.06
N TYR A 277 -14.49 19.25 10.74
CA TYR A 277 -13.83 20.29 9.93
C TYR A 277 -14.76 21.44 9.53
N ASN A 278 -16.06 21.34 9.80
CA ASN A 278 -17.07 22.38 9.59
C ASN A 278 -17.95 22.50 10.84
N PRO A 279 -17.45 23.05 11.96
CA PRO A 279 -18.13 23.00 13.26
C PRO A 279 -19.49 23.71 13.29
N ASN A 280 -19.75 24.61 12.32
CA ASN A 280 -21.04 25.26 12.17
C ASN A 280 -22.09 24.44 11.40
N LEU A 281 -21.69 23.25 10.91
CA LEU A 281 -22.55 22.34 10.16
C LEU A 281 -23.35 21.46 11.14
N ASN A 282 -24.65 21.57 11.13
CA ASN A 282 -25.53 20.68 11.91
C ASN A 282 -26.14 19.61 11.00
N ILE A 283 -25.41 18.51 10.79
CA ILE A 283 -25.88 17.38 9.97
C ILE A 283 -26.72 16.39 10.77
N MET A 284 -26.59 16.40 12.10
CA MET A 284 -27.23 15.43 13.01
C MET A 284 -28.69 15.80 13.39
N GLY A 285 -29.26 16.76 12.71
CA GLY A 285 -30.64 17.23 12.97
C GLY A 285 -31.70 16.56 12.08
N VAL A 286 -31.47 15.34 11.61
CA VAL A 286 -32.50 14.55 10.89
C VAL A 286 -32.65 13.18 11.53
#